data_a6d98d32f7aee82adf4ca1d3d8397293
#
_entry.id   a6d98d32f7aee82adf4ca1d3d8397293
#
_cell.length_a   1.000
_cell.length_b   1.000
_cell.length_c   1.000
_cell.angle_alpha   90.00
_cell.angle_beta   90.00
_cell.angle_gamma   90.00
#
_symmetry.space_group_name_H-M   'P 1'
#
loop_
_entity.id
_entity.type
_entity.pdbx_description
1 polymer ?
#
loop_
_entity_poly.entity_id
_entity_poly.type
_entity_poly.pdbx_seq_one_letter_code
_entity_poly.pdbx_strand_id
1 'polypeptide(L)'
;MEKPSFSLAVVMQRRPSASRWQSEFWEPLSVLAGYQGAGEPRLLVEDAGMQQWLHPGFKLELHRDEAEGYYLNVSAPNPRVFVFWRLEEERQGGEADGKAGGRARGVPLQVTVSFNEAGRWLDGGHSVDGVAMPPEVFAWTGEYVEKNYRPEPRKRIKPRSFVHPKDRVG
;
A
#
# COMPACT_ATOMS: atom_id res chain seq x y z
N MET A 1 15.89 20.84 -4.84
CA MET A 1 14.45 20.75 -4.68
C MET A 1 14.08 19.54 -3.86
N GLU A 2 13.42 19.83 -2.77
CA GLU A 2 12.96 18.75 -1.92
C GLU A 2 11.81 18.02 -2.59
N LYS A 3 11.86 16.72 -2.53
CA LYS A 3 10.75 15.92 -3.01
C LYS A 3 9.58 16.03 -2.05
N PRO A 4 8.36 16.18 -2.55
CA PRO A 4 7.22 16.18 -1.65
C PRO A 4 7.19 14.87 -0.85
N SER A 5 7.02 14.99 0.44
CA SER A 5 6.92 13.82 1.30
C SER A 5 5.81 14.02 2.34
N PHE A 6 5.25 12.91 2.78
CA PHE A 6 4.18 12.93 3.75
C PHE A 6 4.45 11.83 4.78
N SER A 7 4.60 12.21 6.03
CA SER A 7 4.89 11.25 7.10
C SER A 7 3.63 10.51 7.50
N LEU A 8 3.79 9.23 7.78
CA LEU A 8 2.68 8.43 8.30
C LEU A 8 3.20 7.24 9.10
N ALA A 9 2.28 6.63 9.82
CA ALA A 9 2.54 5.36 10.49
C ALA A 9 1.60 4.32 9.89
N VAL A 10 2.05 3.07 9.92
CA VAL A 10 1.25 1.95 9.44
C VAL A 10 0.78 1.14 10.63
N VAL A 11 -0.49 0.79 10.66
CA VAL A 11 -1.04 -0.10 11.68
C VAL A 11 -1.22 -1.47 11.04
N MET A 12 -0.54 -2.46 11.63
CA MET A 12 -0.69 -3.85 11.21
C MET A 12 -1.59 -4.55 12.21
N GLN A 13 -2.43 -5.46 11.73
CA GLN A 13 -3.35 -6.18 12.57
C GLN A 13 -3.13 -7.68 12.46
N ARG A 14 -3.11 -8.35 13.61
CA ARG A 14 -3.18 -9.79 13.69
C ARG A 14 -4.57 -10.18 14.12
N ARG A 15 -5.17 -11.12 13.39
CA ARG A 15 -6.46 -11.67 13.75
C ARG A 15 -6.32 -13.17 13.93
N PRO A 16 -7.07 -13.78 14.87
CA PRO A 16 -7.11 -15.22 14.91
C PRO A 16 -7.75 -15.74 13.63
N SER A 17 -7.20 -16.82 13.09
CA SER A 17 -7.75 -17.44 11.90
C SER A 17 -8.69 -18.57 12.28
N ALA A 18 -9.78 -18.70 11.55
CA ALA A 18 -10.69 -19.82 11.73
C ALA A 18 -10.14 -21.10 11.10
N SER A 19 -9.08 -21.00 10.34
CA SER A 19 -8.51 -22.14 9.64
C SER A 19 -7.67 -22.99 10.59
N ARG A 20 -7.81 -24.31 10.47
CA ARG A 20 -6.97 -25.24 11.24
C ARG A 20 -5.50 -25.15 10.84
N TRP A 21 -5.26 -24.71 9.62
CA TRP A 21 -3.92 -24.72 9.04
C TRP A 21 -3.16 -23.43 9.29
N GLN A 22 -3.86 -22.38 9.67
CA GLN A 22 -3.26 -21.08 9.89
C GLN A 22 -3.82 -20.52 11.18
N SER A 23 -2.98 -20.42 12.18
CA SER A 23 -3.41 -19.97 13.50
C SER A 23 -3.56 -18.47 13.57
N GLU A 24 -2.94 -17.72 12.68
CA GLU A 24 -2.94 -16.26 12.72
C GLU A 24 -3.01 -15.70 11.32
N PHE A 25 -3.63 -14.54 11.23
CA PHE A 25 -3.74 -13.83 9.96
C PHE A 25 -3.28 -12.40 10.18
N TRP A 26 -2.30 -11.97 9.39
CA TRP A 26 -1.77 -10.61 9.44
C TRP A 26 -2.18 -9.83 8.22
N GLU A 27 -2.43 -8.54 8.40
CA GLU A 27 -2.76 -7.63 7.31
C GLU A 27 -2.49 -6.21 7.75
N PRO A 28 -2.19 -5.30 6.81
CA PRO A 28 -2.25 -3.88 7.11
C PRO A 28 -3.69 -3.49 7.40
N LEU A 29 -3.91 -2.72 8.45
CA LEU A 29 -5.25 -2.28 8.82
C LEU A 29 -5.53 -0.87 8.35
N SER A 30 -4.58 0.03 8.59
CA SER A 30 -4.77 1.44 8.30
C SER A 30 -3.44 2.17 8.34
N VAL A 31 -3.47 3.43 7.91
CA VAL A 31 -2.33 4.33 8.08
C VAL A 31 -2.80 5.57 8.82
N LEU A 32 -1.90 6.16 9.61
CA LEU A 32 -2.15 7.39 10.34
C LEU A 32 -1.40 8.52 9.67
N ALA A 33 -2.16 9.40 9.03
CA ALA A 33 -1.58 10.50 8.26
C ALA A 33 -0.96 11.55 9.20
N GLY A 34 0.19 12.06 8.81
CA GLY A 34 0.85 13.10 9.57
C GLY A 34 1.54 12.64 10.83
N TYR A 35 1.58 11.34 11.08
CA TYR A 35 2.25 10.83 12.28
C TYR A 35 3.76 11.00 12.13
N GLN A 36 4.36 11.79 13.00
CA GLN A 36 5.78 12.10 12.94
C GLN A 36 6.60 11.41 14.03
N GLY A 37 5.97 10.53 14.78
CA GLY A 37 6.68 9.77 15.79
C GLY A 37 7.69 8.85 15.16
N ALA A 38 8.68 8.45 15.93
CA ALA A 38 9.73 7.53 15.51
C ALA A 38 9.90 6.47 16.58
N GLY A 39 10.76 5.51 16.30
CA GLY A 39 11.10 4.49 17.29
C GLY A 39 10.52 3.14 16.94
N GLU A 40 10.45 2.31 17.95
CA GLU A 40 10.03 0.93 17.81
C GLU A 40 8.53 0.80 17.59
N PRO A 41 8.09 -0.26 16.93
CA PRO A 41 6.67 -0.57 16.85
C PRO A 41 6.05 -0.67 18.24
N ARG A 42 4.81 -0.24 18.37
CA ARG A 42 4.09 -0.27 19.63
C ARG A 42 2.80 -1.03 19.52
N LEU A 43 2.55 -1.87 20.52
CA LEU A 43 1.28 -2.58 20.60
C LEU A 43 0.19 -1.59 21.06
N LEU A 44 -0.83 -1.40 20.24
CA LEU A 44 -1.93 -0.48 20.54
C LEU A 44 -3.10 -1.19 21.17
N VAL A 45 -3.42 -2.39 20.68
CA VAL A 45 -4.60 -3.13 21.10
C VAL A 45 -4.23 -4.59 21.19
N GLU A 46 -4.68 -5.24 22.26
CA GLU A 46 -4.59 -6.68 22.40
C GLU A 46 -5.85 -7.18 23.06
N ASP A 47 -6.57 -8.07 22.36
CA ASP A 47 -7.82 -8.56 22.86
C ASP A 47 -8.21 -9.85 22.13
N ALA A 48 -8.43 -10.92 22.92
CA ALA A 48 -8.93 -12.18 22.37
C ALA A 48 -8.15 -12.69 21.15
N GLY A 49 -6.84 -12.56 21.18
CA GLY A 49 -6.00 -13.04 20.08
C GLY A 49 -5.81 -12.02 18.97
N MET A 50 -6.51 -10.92 19.00
CA MET A 50 -6.34 -9.85 18.05
C MET A 50 -5.29 -8.87 18.57
N GLN A 51 -4.40 -8.42 17.71
CA GLN A 51 -3.41 -7.40 18.05
C GLN A 51 -3.35 -6.34 16.97
N GLN A 52 -3.12 -5.09 17.38
CA GLN A 52 -2.86 -4.00 16.45
C GLN A 52 -1.54 -3.34 16.85
N TRP A 53 -0.65 -3.23 15.89
CA TRP A 53 0.69 -2.70 16.10
C TRP A 53 0.91 -1.46 15.27
N LEU A 54 1.38 -0.41 15.89
CA LEU A 54 1.74 0.84 15.21
C LEU A 54 3.20 0.80 14.81
N HIS A 55 3.46 0.98 13.53
CA HIS A 55 4.82 1.07 12.98
C HIS A 55 5.05 2.49 12.50
N PRO A 56 5.83 3.30 13.22
CA PRO A 56 6.09 4.68 12.82
C PRO A 56 7.21 4.77 11.80
N GLY A 57 7.42 5.98 11.29
CA GLY A 57 8.61 6.25 10.50
C GLY A 57 8.47 6.04 9.00
N PHE A 58 7.26 5.98 8.50
CA PHE A 58 7.05 5.83 7.05
C PHE A 58 6.84 7.19 6.41
N LYS A 59 7.29 7.29 5.17
CA LYS A 59 7.09 8.48 4.36
C LYS A 59 6.61 8.10 2.97
N LEU A 60 5.57 8.76 2.53
CA LEU A 60 5.19 8.74 1.13
C LEU A 60 6.01 9.80 0.41
N GLU A 61 6.56 9.45 -0.72
CA GLU A 61 7.28 10.39 -1.58
C GLU A 61 6.63 10.39 -2.95
N LEU A 62 6.61 11.55 -3.59
CA LEU A 62 6.00 11.66 -4.91
C LEU A 62 7.07 11.97 -5.94
N HIS A 63 7.02 11.24 -7.06
CA HIS A 63 7.97 11.34 -8.15
C HIS A 63 7.23 11.57 -9.46
N ARG A 64 7.79 12.40 -10.33
CA ARG A 64 7.13 12.75 -11.60
C ARG A 64 6.89 11.53 -12.49
N ASP A 65 7.81 10.59 -12.49
CA ASP A 65 7.68 9.41 -13.33
C ASP A 65 6.62 8.43 -12.82
N GLU A 66 6.09 8.66 -11.62
CA GLU A 66 5.01 7.87 -11.07
C GLU A 66 3.68 8.60 -11.11
N ALA A 67 3.61 9.79 -11.74
CA ALA A 67 2.41 10.62 -11.71
C ALA A 67 1.18 9.88 -12.26
N GLU A 68 1.34 9.06 -13.28
CA GLU A 68 0.22 8.28 -13.80
C GLU A 68 -0.33 7.33 -12.74
N GLY A 69 0.57 6.67 -12.01
CA GLY A 69 0.14 5.75 -10.96
C GLY A 69 -0.62 6.46 -9.84
N TYR A 70 -0.23 7.68 -9.52
CA TYR A 70 -0.97 8.47 -8.54
C TYR A 70 -2.34 8.87 -9.07
N TYR A 71 -2.38 9.28 -10.33
CA TYR A 71 -3.63 9.65 -10.97
C TYR A 71 -4.62 8.49 -10.98
N LEU A 72 -4.15 7.31 -11.37
CA LEU A 72 -5.01 6.13 -11.40
C LEU A 72 -5.61 5.82 -10.04
N ASN A 73 -4.81 6.01 -8.99
CA ASN A 73 -5.26 5.74 -7.63
C ASN A 73 -6.28 6.78 -7.15
N VAL A 74 -5.94 8.07 -7.25
CA VAL A 74 -6.86 9.11 -6.73
C VAL A 74 -8.12 9.20 -7.55
N SER A 75 -8.11 8.72 -8.79
CA SER A 75 -9.30 8.71 -9.65
C SER A 75 -10.17 7.48 -9.42
N ALA A 76 -9.69 6.51 -8.67
CA ALA A 76 -10.46 5.31 -8.38
C ALA A 76 -11.54 5.60 -7.35
N PRO A 77 -12.61 4.79 -7.32
CA PRO A 77 -13.69 4.99 -6.35
C PRO A 77 -13.23 4.95 -4.90
N ASN A 78 -12.22 4.13 -4.62
CA ASN A 78 -11.70 3.95 -3.26
C ASN A 78 -10.18 4.06 -3.28
N PRO A 79 -9.64 5.28 -3.27
CA PRO A 79 -8.18 5.43 -3.27
C PRO A 79 -7.55 4.76 -2.07
N ARG A 80 -6.34 4.23 -2.27
CA ARG A 80 -5.65 3.43 -1.26
C ARG A 80 -4.24 3.93 -1.01
N VAL A 81 -3.76 3.68 0.19
CA VAL A 81 -2.32 3.66 0.45
C VAL A 81 -1.91 2.20 0.42
N PHE A 82 -0.96 1.87 -0.43
CA PHE A 82 -0.52 0.49 -0.58
C PHE A 82 0.64 0.23 0.34
N VAL A 83 0.56 -0.88 1.07
CA VAL A 83 1.57 -1.28 2.04
C VAL A 83 2.22 -2.57 1.56
N PHE A 84 3.52 -2.51 1.34
CA PHE A 84 4.35 -3.67 1.07
C PHE A 84 4.77 -4.20 2.44
N TRP A 85 4.47 -5.45 2.73
CA TRP A 85 4.74 -6.04 4.02
C TRP A 85 5.16 -7.50 3.87
N ARG A 86 5.70 -8.05 4.93
CA ARG A 86 6.05 -9.47 4.93
C ARG A 86 5.93 -10.02 6.34
N LEU A 87 5.89 -11.34 6.43
CA LEU A 87 5.97 -12.03 7.71
C LEU A 87 7.44 -12.18 8.09
N GLU A 88 7.76 -11.79 9.31
CA GLU A 88 9.10 -11.95 9.86
C GLU A 88 9.00 -12.78 11.13
N GLU A 89 9.88 -13.74 11.26
CA GLU A 89 9.93 -14.54 12.48
C GLU A 89 10.47 -13.69 13.61
N GLU A 90 9.75 -13.70 14.72
CA GLU A 90 10.21 -13.03 15.90
C GLU A 90 11.37 -13.82 16.49
N ARG A 91 12.55 -13.26 16.40
CA ARG A 91 13.66 -13.76 17.14
C ARG A 91 13.59 -13.17 18.52
N GLN A 92 12.96 -13.86 19.40
CA GLN A 92 13.11 -13.48 20.77
C GLN A 92 14.45 -13.93 21.24
N GLY A 93 15.13 -13.01 21.81
CA GLY A 93 16.47 -13.23 22.25
C GLY A 93 16.66 -14.52 22.98
N GLY A 94 15.75 -15.10 23.41
CA GLY A 94 15.98 -16.29 24.12
C GLY A 94 15.83 -17.50 23.34
N GLU A 95 15.51 -17.44 22.15
CA GLU A 95 15.24 -18.59 21.43
C GLU A 95 15.65 -19.81 22.12
N ALA A 96 16.13 -19.62 23.21
CA ALA A 96 16.44 -20.70 24.07
C ALA A 96 15.32 -21.68 24.22
N ASP A 97 14.19 -21.29 23.97
CA ASP A 97 13.07 -22.19 24.06
C ASP A 97 13.11 -23.27 23.05
N GLY A 98 13.93 -23.13 22.07
CA GLY A 98 13.96 -24.10 21.01
C GLY A 98 12.60 -24.33 20.43
N LYS A 99 11.67 -23.53 20.76
CA LYS A 99 10.38 -23.65 20.15
C LYS A 99 10.51 -23.16 18.74
N ALA A 100 10.78 -24.09 17.88
CA ALA A 100 10.68 -23.83 16.49
C ALA A 100 9.36 -23.17 16.27
N GLY A 101 9.34 -22.16 15.50
CA GLY A 101 8.10 -21.55 15.22
C GLY A 101 7.81 -20.42 16.13
N GLY A 102 8.82 -19.66 16.41
CA GLY A 102 8.59 -18.35 16.90
C GLY A 102 7.50 -17.75 16.02
N ARG A 103 6.56 -17.07 16.62
CA ARG A 103 5.47 -16.48 15.90
C ARG A 103 5.98 -15.54 14.84
N ALA A 104 5.50 -15.73 13.63
CA ALA A 104 5.76 -14.77 12.59
C ALA A 104 4.93 -13.52 12.87
N ARG A 105 5.49 -12.38 12.56
CA ARG A 105 4.81 -11.09 12.71
C ARG A 105 4.74 -10.41 11.37
N GLY A 106 3.58 -9.82 11.04
CA GLY A 106 3.45 -9.01 9.83
C GLY A 106 4.13 -7.67 10.03
N VAL A 107 5.10 -7.36 9.19
CA VAL A 107 5.90 -6.14 9.31
C VAL A 107 5.79 -5.34 8.02
N PRO A 108 5.36 -4.07 8.09
CA PRO A 108 5.34 -3.23 6.90
C PRO A 108 6.74 -2.79 6.54
N LEU A 109 7.03 -2.72 5.26
CA LEU A 109 8.35 -2.38 4.77
C LEU A 109 8.38 -1.09 3.97
N GLN A 110 7.37 -0.87 3.13
CA GLN A 110 7.30 0.32 2.27
C GLN A 110 5.85 0.68 2.03
N VAL A 111 5.64 1.94 1.69
CA VAL A 111 4.31 2.45 1.36
C VAL A 111 4.38 3.21 0.05
N THR A 112 3.29 3.21 -0.69
CA THR A 112 3.18 4.02 -1.91
C THR A 112 1.73 4.39 -2.16
N VAL A 113 1.53 5.47 -2.88
CA VAL A 113 0.21 5.82 -3.40
C VAL A 113 0.16 5.66 -4.92
N SER A 114 1.21 5.07 -5.52
CA SER A 114 1.23 4.79 -6.95
C SER A 114 0.62 3.42 -7.22
N PHE A 115 -0.46 3.40 -7.97
CA PHE A 115 -1.08 2.16 -8.41
C PHE A 115 -0.09 1.31 -9.21
N ASN A 116 0.71 1.97 -10.06
CA ASN A 116 1.67 1.26 -10.89
C ASN A 116 2.81 0.65 -10.07
N GLU A 117 3.30 1.38 -9.09
CA GLU A 117 4.34 0.86 -8.21
C GLU A 117 3.85 -0.36 -7.41
N ALA A 118 2.66 -0.25 -6.86
CA ALA A 118 2.07 -1.37 -6.13
C ALA A 118 1.93 -2.60 -7.02
N GLY A 119 1.54 -2.39 -8.28
CA GLY A 119 1.45 -3.48 -9.25
C GLY A 119 2.79 -4.16 -9.50
N ARG A 120 3.86 -3.37 -9.59
CA ARG A 120 5.22 -3.93 -9.77
C ARG A 120 5.63 -4.78 -8.56
N TRP A 121 5.28 -4.32 -7.36
CA TRP A 121 5.57 -5.11 -6.15
C TRP A 121 4.82 -6.44 -6.17
N LEU A 122 3.54 -6.41 -6.55
CA LEU A 122 2.74 -7.64 -6.65
C LEU A 122 3.32 -8.58 -7.70
N ASP A 123 3.73 -8.05 -8.84
CA ASP A 123 4.33 -8.86 -9.89
C ASP A 123 5.63 -9.51 -9.43
N GLY A 124 6.34 -8.88 -8.51
CA GLY A 124 7.53 -9.44 -7.91
C GLY A 124 7.27 -10.50 -6.85
N GLY A 125 6.01 -10.83 -6.59
CA GLY A 125 5.69 -11.88 -5.63
C GLY A 125 5.61 -11.40 -4.18
N HIS A 126 5.53 -10.10 -3.97
CA HIS A 126 5.49 -9.55 -2.61
C HIS A 126 4.05 -9.41 -2.11
N SER A 127 3.91 -9.37 -0.79
CA SER A 127 2.61 -9.10 -0.18
C SER A 127 2.37 -7.60 -0.18
N VAL A 128 1.31 -7.17 -0.86
CA VAL A 128 0.93 -5.77 -0.95
C VAL A 128 -0.57 -5.67 -0.73
N ASP A 129 -0.97 -4.85 0.20
CA ASP A 129 -2.39 -4.61 0.44
C ASP A 129 -2.67 -3.13 0.51
N GLY A 130 -3.83 -2.74 0.01
CA GLY A 130 -4.26 -1.36 0.07
C GLY A 130 -5.15 -1.11 1.27
N VAL A 131 -4.88 -0.01 1.97
CA VAL A 131 -5.74 0.47 3.05
C VAL A 131 -6.34 1.80 2.65
N ALA A 132 -7.42 2.21 3.31
CA ALA A 132 -8.09 3.44 2.96
C ALA A 132 -7.13 4.63 3.00
N MET A 133 -7.20 5.45 1.96
CA MET A 133 -6.36 6.64 1.89
C MET A 133 -6.96 7.72 2.80
N PRO A 134 -6.19 8.25 3.76
CA PRO A 134 -6.69 9.35 4.57
C PRO A 134 -6.98 10.59 3.71
N PRO A 135 -7.97 11.40 4.09
CA PRO A 135 -8.31 12.60 3.30
C PRO A 135 -7.13 13.54 3.08
N GLU A 136 -6.25 13.68 4.07
CA GLU A 136 -5.09 14.55 3.94
C GLU A 136 -4.14 14.04 2.88
N VAL A 137 -3.95 12.73 2.80
CA VAL A 137 -3.10 12.12 1.78
C VAL A 137 -3.75 12.28 0.40
N PHE A 138 -5.06 12.12 0.35
CA PHE A 138 -5.79 12.29 -0.91
C PHE A 138 -5.62 13.70 -1.46
N ALA A 139 -5.79 14.72 -0.63
CA ALA A 139 -5.65 16.10 -1.04
C ALA A 139 -4.22 16.40 -1.49
N TRP A 140 -3.25 15.93 -0.75
CA TRP A 140 -1.84 16.14 -1.05
C TRP A 140 -1.44 15.47 -2.37
N THR A 141 -1.86 14.22 -2.57
CA THR A 141 -1.56 13.48 -3.79
C THR A 141 -2.28 14.10 -4.98
N GLY A 142 -3.55 14.48 -4.80
CA GLY A 142 -4.33 15.10 -5.86
C GLY A 142 -3.73 16.39 -6.35
N GLU A 143 -3.23 17.21 -5.43
CA GLU A 143 -2.57 18.44 -5.81
C GLU A 143 -1.33 18.20 -6.65
N TYR A 144 -0.54 17.18 -6.28
CA TYR A 144 0.63 16.82 -7.05
C TYR A 144 0.24 16.35 -8.45
N VAL A 145 -0.82 15.55 -8.56
CA VAL A 145 -1.31 15.07 -9.85
C VAL A 145 -1.71 16.24 -10.74
N GLU A 146 -2.44 17.20 -10.19
CA GLU A 146 -2.85 18.37 -10.97
C GLU A 146 -1.66 19.13 -11.53
N LYS A 147 -0.60 19.23 -10.77
CA LYS A 147 0.59 19.99 -11.18
C LYS A 147 1.52 19.22 -12.10
N ASN A 148 1.56 17.91 -11.99
CA ASN A 148 2.61 17.12 -12.61
C ASN A 148 2.14 16.08 -13.61
N TYR A 149 0.88 15.74 -13.62
CA TYR A 149 0.37 14.74 -14.54
C TYR A 149 -0.29 15.42 -15.73
N ARG A 150 0.23 15.13 -16.89
CA ARG A 150 -0.37 15.58 -18.15
C ARG A 150 -0.62 14.33 -18.97
N PRO A 151 -1.85 13.83 -18.96
CA PRO A 151 -2.15 12.70 -19.82
C PRO A 151 -1.86 13.11 -21.24
N GLU A 152 -1.09 12.32 -21.94
CA GLU A 152 -0.94 12.54 -23.35
C GLU A 152 -2.33 12.53 -23.95
N PRO A 153 -2.67 13.55 -24.76
CA PRO A 153 -3.93 13.47 -25.46
C PRO A 153 -3.90 12.15 -26.20
N ARG A 154 -4.75 11.26 -25.81
CA ARG A 154 -4.94 10.02 -26.56
C ARG A 154 -5.24 10.46 -27.98
N LYS A 155 -4.28 10.26 -28.83
CA LYS A 155 -4.61 10.20 -30.23
C LYS A 155 -5.72 9.17 -30.30
N ARG A 156 -6.92 9.64 -30.47
CA ARG A 156 -8.00 8.73 -30.77
C ARG A 156 -7.73 8.17 -32.16
N ILE A 157 -6.86 7.23 -32.19
CA ILE A 157 -6.83 6.34 -33.32
C ILE A 157 -8.07 5.51 -33.13
N LYS A 158 -9.10 5.87 -33.85
CA LYS A 158 -10.22 4.96 -34.02
C LYS A 158 -9.61 3.69 -34.56
N PRO A 159 -9.62 2.59 -33.80
CA PRO A 159 -9.13 1.35 -34.37
C PRO A 159 -9.99 1.08 -35.58
N ARG A 160 -9.36 0.85 -36.68
CA ARG A 160 -10.09 0.51 -37.89
C ARG A 160 -11.03 -0.66 -37.68
N SER A 161 -10.74 -1.48 -36.69
CA SER A 161 -11.60 -2.59 -36.34
C SER A 161 -13.01 -2.20 -35.97
N PHE A 162 -13.23 -0.92 -35.64
CA PHE A 162 -14.57 -0.43 -35.33
C PHE A 162 -15.21 0.29 -36.48
N VAL A 163 -14.60 0.27 -37.65
CA VAL A 163 -15.25 0.79 -38.85
C VAL A 163 -16.41 -0.13 -39.17
N HIS A 164 -17.57 0.44 -39.27
CA HIS A 164 -18.77 -0.32 -39.57
C HIS A 164 -18.58 -1.10 -40.89
N PRO A 165 -19.03 -2.35 -40.98
CA PRO A 165 -18.85 -3.12 -42.19
C PRO A 165 -19.25 -2.39 -43.45
N LYS A 166 -20.23 -1.53 -43.39
CA LYS A 166 -20.63 -0.72 -44.53
C LYS A 166 -19.52 0.22 -44.98
N ASP A 167 -18.71 0.68 -44.06
CA ASP A 167 -17.65 1.63 -44.38
C ASP A 167 -16.37 0.92 -44.77
N ARG A 168 -16.37 -0.38 -44.67
CA ARG A 168 -15.22 -1.18 -45.08
C ARG A 168 -15.32 -1.60 -46.52
N VAL A 169 -16.47 -1.38 -47.10
CA VAL A 169 -16.70 -1.78 -48.47
C VAL A 169 -16.21 -0.66 -49.35
N GLY A 170 -15.20 -0.91 -49.99
CA GLY A 170 -14.71 0.07 -50.92
C GLY A 170 -13.49 0.34 -50.97
#